data_1b816240cefd71a1761b2d47da9ef28f
#
_entry.id   1b816240cefd71a1761b2d47da9ef28f
#
_cell.length_a   1.000
_cell.length_b   1.000
_cell.length_c   1.000
_cell.angle_alpha   90.00
_cell.angle_beta   90.00
_cell.angle_gamma   90.00
#
_symmetry.space_group_name_H-M   'P 1'
#
loop_
_entity.id
_entity.type
_entity.pdbx_description
1 polymer ?
#
loop_
_entity_poly.entity_id
_entity_poly.type
_entity_poly.pdbx_seq_one_letter_code
_entity_poly.pdbx_strand_id
1 'polypeptide(L)'
;MQNITIIKRSLIAFFFVFALTQLGHAQRRKAKGKTPTFDTSLYGSLEYRELGPFRGGRAAAVTGVPGQPNLFYFGATGGGVWKTHDGGKTYANISDGFFGGSIGSIAVAKSDPNVIYVGGGEVTVRGNVSSGYGVWKSEDAGKTWQFAGLPKSRHIPRIVIDPQNPEIVYAAVLGNIYKPTQDRGVYKSINGGKTWSKILFADPQAGAVELVMDPNNPRNLYAATWRLQRTPYSLSSGGEGSALWKSTDRGATWKEISTHKGFAEGTLGIIGVTVSPLDSERVWAIVENKEKGGVYRSDNGGESWKQVNDSRALRQRAWYYTKIYADTQDVDGVYVMNVSYHHSTDGGKTFSSHRAPHGDHHDLWIAPEDNQRMIIGDDGGAQISYDGGESWSTYHNQPTAQFYRVTTDNAFPYRI
;
A
#
# COMPACT_ATOMS: atom_id res chain seq x y z
N MET A 1 -59.93 -1.05 -51.71
CA MET A 1 -59.34 -1.61 -50.47
C MET A 1 -58.27 -2.68 -50.72
N GLN A 2 -58.13 -3.26 -51.90
CA GLN A 2 -57.10 -4.31 -52.17
C GLN A 2 -55.67 -3.74 -52.40
N ASN A 3 -55.49 -2.53 -52.90
CA ASN A 3 -54.14 -1.97 -53.21
C ASN A 3 -53.35 -1.54 -51.98
N ILE A 4 -53.99 -1.20 -50.88
CA ILE A 4 -53.32 -0.74 -49.63
C ILE A 4 -52.69 -1.95 -48.88
N THR A 5 -53.29 -3.14 -48.99
CA THR A 5 -52.82 -4.36 -48.32
C THR A 5 -51.56 -4.93 -49.01
N ILE A 6 -51.41 -4.81 -50.32
CA ILE A 6 -50.26 -5.24 -51.06
C ILE A 6 -49.04 -4.35 -50.77
N ILE A 7 -49.20 -3.05 -50.67
CA ILE A 7 -48.10 -2.10 -50.38
C ILE A 7 -47.58 -2.34 -48.93
N LYS A 8 -48.46 -2.61 -47.96
CA LYS A 8 -48.04 -2.93 -46.55
C LYS A 8 -47.28 -4.26 -46.44
N ARG A 9 -47.68 -5.27 -47.22
CA ARG A 9 -46.95 -6.58 -47.24
C ARG A 9 -45.60 -6.47 -47.91
N SER A 10 -45.46 -5.67 -48.96
CA SER A 10 -44.18 -5.45 -49.64
C SER A 10 -43.21 -4.63 -48.80
N LEU A 11 -43.67 -3.63 -48.05
CA LEU A 11 -42.86 -2.86 -47.11
C LEU A 11 -42.35 -3.73 -45.91
N ILE A 12 -43.20 -4.59 -45.38
CA ILE A 12 -42.82 -5.48 -44.28
C ILE A 12 -41.78 -6.55 -44.78
N ALA A 13 -41.96 -7.09 -45.97
CA ALA A 13 -40.98 -8.00 -46.55
C ALA A 13 -39.63 -7.32 -46.83
N PHE A 14 -39.63 -6.06 -47.29
CA PHE A 14 -38.40 -5.28 -47.53
C PHE A 14 -37.64 -4.96 -46.22
N PHE A 15 -38.36 -4.64 -45.16
CA PHE A 15 -37.76 -4.45 -43.82
C PHE A 15 -37.19 -5.73 -43.25
N PHE A 16 -37.82 -6.87 -43.45
CA PHE A 16 -37.31 -8.16 -42.98
C PHE A 16 -36.05 -8.62 -43.74
N VAL A 17 -36.01 -8.39 -45.06
CA VAL A 17 -34.80 -8.71 -45.86
C VAL A 17 -33.66 -7.78 -45.51
N PHE A 18 -33.92 -6.47 -45.26
CA PHE A 18 -32.89 -5.52 -44.81
C PHE A 18 -32.38 -5.81 -43.39
N ALA A 19 -33.25 -6.26 -42.48
CA ALA A 19 -32.86 -6.69 -41.15
C ALA A 19 -32.01 -7.98 -41.15
N LEU A 20 -32.31 -8.94 -42.04
CA LEU A 20 -31.53 -10.14 -42.19
C LEU A 20 -30.15 -9.90 -42.83
N THR A 21 -30.03 -8.90 -43.75
CA THR A 21 -28.73 -8.54 -44.32
C THR A 21 -27.84 -7.80 -43.30
N GLN A 22 -28.40 -7.05 -42.35
CA GLN A 22 -27.66 -6.41 -41.26
C GLN A 22 -27.21 -7.42 -40.20
N LEU A 23 -27.97 -8.48 -39.95
CA LEU A 23 -27.59 -9.54 -39.04
C LEU A 23 -26.45 -10.42 -39.62
N GLY A 24 -26.35 -10.54 -40.95
CA GLY A 24 -25.25 -11.27 -41.59
C GLY A 24 -23.90 -10.59 -41.56
N HIS A 25 -23.83 -9.25 -41.28
CA HIS A 25 -22.58 -8.48 -41.22
C HIS A 25 -22.05 -8.33 -39.80
N ALA A 26 -22.78 -8.81 -38.78
CA ALA A 26 -22.35 -8.84 -37.38
C ALA A 26 -21.61 -10.13 -36.97
N GLN A 27 -21.18 -10.96 -37.93
CA GLN A 27 -20.15 -11.95 -37.63
C GLN A 27 -18.86 -11.15 -37.27
N ARG A 28 -18.64 -10.93 -35.97
CA ARG A 28 -17.33 -10.56 -35.45
C ARG A 28 -16.29 -11.43 -36.16
N ARG A 29 -15.56 -10.85 -37.11
CA ARG A 29 -14.27 -11.39 -37.50
C ARG A 29 -13.52 -11.56 -36.18
N LYS A 30 -13.39 -12.79 -35.68
CA LYS A 30 -12.36 -13.12 -34.70
C LYS A 30 -11.10 -12.55 -35.30
N ALA A 31 -10.57 -11.50 -34.68
CA ALA A 31 -9.27 -10.98 -35.05
C ALA A 31 -8.38 -12.22 -35.07
N LYS A 32 -7.93 -12.66 -36.23
CA LYS A 32 -6.85 -13.62 -36.32
C LYS A 32 -5.75 -13.01 -35.49
N GLY A 33 -5.46 -13.57 -34.33
CA GLY A 33 -4.33 -13.17 -33.54
C GLY A 33 -3.17 -13.07 -34.52
N LYS A 34 -2.48 -11.92 -34.56
CA LYS A 34 -1.28 -11.78 -35.39
C LYS A 34 -0.40 -12.96 -34.99
N THR A 35 -0.16 -13.88 -35.92
CA THR A 35 0.85 -14.91 -35.75
C THR A 35 2.13 -14.18 -35.35
N PRO A 36 2.79 -14.53 -34.25
CA PRO A 36 4.04 -13.90 -33.87
C PRO A 36 4.98 -13.92 -35.08
N THR A 37 5.65 -12.82 -35.36
CA THR A 37 6.57 -12.70 -36.50
C THR A 37 7.74 -13.69 -36.38
N PHE A 38 7.94 -14.22 -35.17
CA PHE A 38 8.97 -15.21 -34.85
C PHE A 38 8.36 -16.35 -34.03
N ASP A 39 8.85 -17.55 -34.27
CA ASP A 39 8.50 -18.71 -33.44
C ASP A 39 9.13 -18.54 -32.05
N THR A 40 8.29 -18.44 -31.04
CA THR A 40 8.74 -18.25 -29.65
C THR A 40 9.54 -19.44 -29.12
N SER A 41 9.42 -20.63 -29.72
CA SER A 41 10.22 -21.82 -29.37
C SER A 41 11.72 -21.62 -29.62
N LEU A 42 12.07 -20.73 -30.57
CA LEU A 42 13.47 -20.37 -30.85
C LEU A 42 14.17 -19.66 -29.68
N TYR A 43 13.42 -19.12 -28.75
CA TYR A 43 13.93 -18.42 -27.56
C TYR A 43 13.94 -19.30 -26.30
N GLY A 44 13.52 -20.56 -26.41
CA GLY A 44 13.40 -21.47 -25.26
C GLY A 44 14.74 -21.80 -24.56
N SER A 45 15.87 -21.55 -25.21
CA SER A 45 17.20 -21.69 -24.63
C SER A 45 17.76 -20.41 -24.00
N LEU A 46 17.03 -19.29 -24.12
CA LEU A 46 17.44 -18.04 -23.49
C LEU A 46 17.03 -18.04 -22.02
N GLU A 47 18.01 -17.92 -21.17
CA GLU A 47 17.82 -17.81 -19.72
C GLU A 47 18.34 -16.47 -19.21
N TYR A 48 17.57 -15.87 -18.29
CA TYR A 48 18.06 -14.69 -17.57
C TYR A 48 19.08 -15.10 -16.52
N ARG A 49 20.21 -14.44 -16.50
CA ARG A 49 21.20 -14.54 -15.44
C ARG A 49 21.29 -13.23 -14.70
N GLU A 50 21.15 -13.27 -13.38
CA GLU A 50 21.36 -12.12 -12.55
C GLU A 50 22.85 -11.78 -12.44
N LEU A 51 23.21 -10.56 -12.83
CA LEU A 51 24.59 -10.06 -12.81
C LEU A 51 24.86 -9.08 -11.66
N GLY A 52 23.79 -8.62 -10.99
CA GLY A 52 23.85 -7.54 -10.01
C GLY A 52 23.64 -6.16 -10.67
N PRO A 53 23.91 -5.05 -9.94
CA PRO A 53 24.43 -5.03 -8.57
C PRO A 53 23.44 -5.61 -7.55
N PHE A 54 23.96 -6.35 -6.57
CA PHE A 54 23.16 -6.83 -5.43
C PHE A 54 22.97 -5.69 -4.44
N ARG A 55 22.09 -4.76 -4.81
CA ARG A 55 21.75 -3.59 -4.01
C ARG A 55 20.25 -3.45 -3.93
N GLY A 56 19.74 -3.13 -2.73
CA GLY A 56 18.34 -2.79 -2.51
C GLY A 56 17.91 -1.57 -3.31
N GLY A 57 16.67 -1.61 -3.76
CA GLY A 57 15.91 -0.48 -4.27
C GLY A 57 14.69 -0.29 -3.39
N ARG A 58 13.86 0.70 -3.70
CA ARG A 58 12.75 1.13 -2.85
C ARG A 58 11.90 -0.01 -2.31
N ALA A 59 11.80 -0.09 -0.97
CA ALA A 59 10.86 -0.93 -0.25
C ALA A 59 9.78 -0.04 0.39
N ALA A 60 8.53 -0.29 0.05
CA ALA A 60 7.40 0.51 0.52
C ALA A 60 6.54 -0.21 1.58
N ALA A 61 6.84 -1.47 1.87
CA ALA A 61 6.15 -2.28 2.85
C ALA A 61 7.14 -3.19 3.56
N VAL A 62 7.08 -3.24 4.88
CA VAL A 62 7.91 -4.15 5.70
C VAL A 62 7.09 -4.75 6.83
N THR A 63 7.44 -5.97 7.23
CA THR A 63 6.88 -6.60 8.43
C THR A 63 7.82 -7.67 8.97
N GLY A 64 7.86 -7.81 10.29
CA GLY A 64 8.41 -8.97 10.97
C GLY A 64 7.29 -9.90 11.44
N VAL A 65 7.66 -10.96 12.11
CA VAL A 65 6.74 -11.93 12.68
C VAL A 65 6.95 -12.00 14.21
N PRO A 66 5.91 -11.70 15.01
CA PRO A 66 6.01 -11.83 16.46
C PRO A 66 6.44 -13.24 16.87
N GLY A 67 7.36 -13.34 17.83
CA GLY A 67 7.89 -14.62 18.32
C GLY A 67 8.85 -15.33 17.36
N GLN A 68 9.13 -14.79 16.17
CA GLN A 68 10.09 -15.35 15.20
C GLN A 68 11.17 -14.30 14.87
N PRO A 69 12.24 -14.21 15.67
CA PRO A 69 13.15 -13.07 15.68
C PRO A 69 13.92 -12.86 14.40
N ASN A 70 14.10 -13.88 13.58
CA ASN A 70 14.88 -13.80 12.34
C ASN A 70 14.01 -13.78 11.07
N LEU A 71 12.68 -13.81 11.21
CA LEU A 71 11.75 -13.88 10.09
C LEU A 71 11.16 -12.51 9.78
N PHE A 72 11.44 -12.02 8.58
CA PHE A 72 10.94 -10.74 8.08
C PHE A 72 10.55 -10.82 6.61
N TYR A 73 9.71 -9.89 6.20
CA TYR A 73 9.26 -9.73 4.82
C TYR A 73 9.39 -8.27 4.40
N PHE A 74 9.71 -8.04 3.14
CA PHE A 74 9.57 -6.71 2.55
C PHE A 74 8.96 -6.76 1.16
N GLY A 75 8.28 -5.68 0.79
CA GLY A 75 7.68 -5.44 -0.51
C GLY A 75 8.46 -4.40 -1.29
N ALA A 76 9.08 -4.82 -2.37
CA ALA A 76 9.84 -3.94 -3.25
C ALA A 76 8.91 -3.18 -4.21
N THR A 77 9.31 -1.96 -4.56
CA THR A 77 8.65 -1.18 -5.60
C THR A 77 9.12 -1.67 -6.97
N GLY A 78 8.30 -2.55 -7.57
CA GLY A 78 8.60 -3.20 -8.85
C GLY A 78 9.28 -4.56 -8.75
N GLY A 79 9.57 -5.07 -7.53
CA GLY A 79 10.33 -6.30 -7.31
C GLY A 79 9.60 -7.41 -6.54
N GLY A 80 8.28 -7.28 -6.30
CA GLY A 80 7.52 -8.31 -5.58
C GLY A 80 7.83 -8.39 -4.10
N VAL A 81 7.55 -9.56 -3.49
CA VAL A 81 7.71 -9.83 -2.05
C VAL A 81 8.95 -10.66 -1.79
N TRP A 82 9.72 -10.22 -0.82
CA TRP A 82 10.98 -10.85 -0.39
C TRP A 82 10.88 -11.29 1.07
N LYS A 83 11.53 -12.40 1.36
CA LYS A 83 11.51 -13.05 2.68
C LYS A 83 12.92 -13.39 3.13
N THR A 84 13.21 -13.17 4.41
CA THR A 84 14.43 -13.65 5.10
C THR A 84 14.07 -14.52 6.29
N HIS A 85 14.88 -15.53 6.56
CA HIS A 85 14.79 -16.39 7.75
C HIS A 85 16.00 -16.25 8.69
N ASP A 86 16.94 -15.41 8.34
CA ASP A 86 18.25 -15.29 8.97
C ASP A 86 18.60 -13.86 9.41
N GLY A 87 17.54 -13.04 9.65
CA GLY A 87 17.71 -11.66 10.10
C GLY A 87 18.30 -10.73 9.04
N GLY A 88 17.99 -10.98 7.77
CA GLY A 88 18.38 -10.12 6.67
C GLY A 88 19.77 -10.40 6.10
N LYS A 89 20.39 -11.54 6.43
CA LYS A 89 21.64 -11.96 5.79
C LYS A 89 21.42 -12.43 4.36
N THR A 90 20.30 -13.17 4.15
CA THR A 90 19.86 -13.60 2.81
C THR A 90 18.38 -13.34 2.61
N TYR A 91 17.99 -13.12 1.35
CA TYR A 91 16.62 -12.91 0.96
C TYR A 91 16.23 -13.79 -0.23
N ALA A 92 15.00 -14.30 -0.22
CA ALA A 92 14.40 -15.01 -1.33
C ALA A 92 13.14 -14.29 -1.81
N ASN A 93 12.96 -14.14 -3.13
CA ASN A 93 11.70 -13.71 -3.70
C ASN A 93 10.68 -14.84 -3.53
N ILE A 94 9.52 -14.53 -2.96
CA ILE A 94 8.45 -15.50 -2.70
C ILE A 94 7.19 -15.23 -3.52
N SER A 95 7.18 -14.20 -4.34
CA SER A 95 6.04 -13.83 -5.19
C SER A 95 6.23 -14.21 -6.66
N ASP A 96 7.45 -14.50 -7.11
CA ASP A 96 7.74 -14.89 -8.48
C ASP A 96 6.95 -16.13 -8.89
N GLY A 97 6.40 -16.12 -10.12
CA GLY A 97 5.54 -17.19 -10.62
C GLY A 97 4.05 -17.04 -10.22
N PHE A 98 3.72 -16.16 -9.26
CA PHE A 98 2.34 -15.87 -8.83
C PHE A 98 1.92 -14.46 -9.21
N PHE A 99 2.66 -13.47 -8.75
CA PHE A 99 2.45 -12.07 -9.06
C PHE A 99 3.77 -11.30 -8.94
N GLY A 100 3.81 -10.14 -9.55
CA GLY A 100 4.97 -9.25 -9.50
C GLY A 100 4.52 -7.80 -9.37
N GLY A 101 5.44 -6.90 -9.66
CA GLY A 101 5.20 -5.46 -9.62
C GLY A 101 5.43 -4.85 -8.25
N SER A 102 4.83 -3.69 -8.05
CA SER A 102 5.00 -2.91 -6.82
C SER A 102 4.10 -3.41 -5.71
N ILE A 103 4.67 -3.51 -4.51
CA ILE A 103 3.96 -3.91 -3.29
C ILE A 103 3.76 -2.66 -2.42
N GLY A 104 2.52 -2.43 -2.02
CA GLY A 104 2.14 -1.29 -1.17
C GLY A 104 1.98 -1.65 0.30
N SER A 105 1.67 -2.91 0.62
CA SER A 105 1.51 -3.38 1.99
C SER A 105 1.69 -4.89 2.12
N ILE A 106 2.19 -5.32 3.28
CA ILE A 106 2.29 -6.72 3.67
C ILE A 106 1.78 -6.84 5.11
N ALA A 107 0.94 -7.83 5.37
CA ALA A 107 0.46 -8.13 6.71
C ALA A 107 0.53 -9.63 6.96
N VAL A 108 1.09 -10.01 8.12
CA VAL A 108 1.13 -11.40 8.62
C VAL A 108 0.11 -11.53 9.73
N ALA A 109 -0.71 -12.57 9.70
CA ALA A 109 -1.72 -12.79 10.73
C ALA A 109 -1.06 -13.17 12.07
N LYS A 110 -1.46 -12.47 13.13
CA LYS A 110 -0.94 -12.72 14.49
C LYS A 110 -1.34 -14.11 15.00
N SER A 111 -2.55 -14.56 14.69
CA SER A 111 -3.08 -15.87 15.12
C SER A 111 -2.51 -17.05 14.33
N ASP A 112 -2.05 -16.83 13.09
CA ASP A 112 -1.43 -17.85 12.24
C ASP A 112 -0.40 -17.21 11.31
N PRO A 113 0.90 -17.29 11.62
CA PRO A 113 1.96 -16.71 10.80
C PRO A 113 2.10 -17.30 9.38
N ASN A 114 1.42 -18.40 9.06
CA ASN A 114 1.35 -18.92 7.71
C ASN A 114 0.43 -18.09 6.81
N VAL A 115 -0.52 -17.36 7.41
CA VAL A 115 -1.45 -16.51 6.67
C VAL A 115 -0.86 -15.13 6.47
N ILE A 116 -0.65 -14.78 5.19
CA ILE A 116 -0.07 -13.50 4.77
C ILE A 116 -0.99 -12.86 3.73
N TYR A 117 -1.22 -11.57 3.86
CA TYR A 117 -1.89 -10.77 2.83
C TYR A 117 -0.94 -9.71 2.28
N VAL A 118 -1.01 -9.51 0.96
CA VAL A 118 -0.20 -8.54 0.23
C VAL A 118 -1.10 -7.64 -0.59
N GLY A 119 -0.92 -6.34 -0.44
CA GLY A 119 -1.58 -5.31 -1.25
C GLY A 119 -0.67 -4.80 -2.34
N GLY A 120 -1.15 -4.85 -3.59
CA GLY A 120 -0.40 -4.39 -4.75
C GLY A 120 -0.43 -2.87 -4.94
N GLY A 121 0.57 -2.35 -5.63
CA GLY A 121 0.68 -0.96 -6.06
C GLY A 121 1.61 -0.11 -5.22
N GLU A 122 2.39 0.73 -5.89
CA GLU A 122 3.30 1.67 -5.25
C GLU A 122 2.51 2.74 -4.48
N VAL A 123 2.91 3.01 -3.25
CA VAL A 123 2.21 3.95 -2.35
C VAL A 123 3.01 5.22 -2.06
N THR A 124 4.29 5.22 -2.40
CA THR A 124 5.15 6.41 -2.40
C THR A 124 4.85 7.24 -3.65
N VAL A 125 3.98 8.25 -3.51
CA VAL A 125 3.49 9.02 -4.66
C VAL A 125 4.58 9.95 -5.19
N ARG A 126 5.09 9.63 -6.38
CA ARG A 126 6.11 10.39 -7.11
C ARG A 126 5.70 10.59 -8.57
N GLY A 127 6.63 10.89 -9.48
CA GLY A 127 6.32 11.19 -10.89
C GLY A 127 5.73 10.01 -11.68
N ASN A 128 6.25 8.82 -11.45
CA ASN A 128 5.87 7.58 -12.13
C ASN A 128 5.50 6.52 -11.07
N VAL A 129 4.24 6.40 -10.74
CA VAL A 129 3.71 5.51 -9.71
C VAL A 129 3.12 4.26 -10.34
N SER A 130 3.64 3.09 -9.99
CA SER A 130 3.22 1.82 -10.57
C SER A 130 1.98 1.26 -9.89
N SER A 131 0.96 0.95 -10.68
CA SER A 131 -0.28 0.32 -10.19
C SER A 131 -0.07 -1.15 -9.84
N GLY A 132 -0.76 -1.64 -8.82
CA GLY A 132 -0.89 -3.05 -8.49
C GLY A 132 -2.21 -3.65 -8.96
N TYR A 133 -2.40 -4.93 -8.65
CA TYR A 133 -3.51 -5.75 -9.12
C TYR A 133 -4.25 -6.45 -7.97
N GLY A 134 -4.67 -5.68 -6.97
CA GLY A 134 -5.49 -6.20 -5.88
C GLY A 134 -4.72 -6.78 -4.71
N VAL A 135 -5.41 -7.67 -3.99
CA VAL A 135 -4.90 -8.35 -2.80
C VAL A 135 -4.53 -9.78 -3.16
N TRP A 136 -3.44 -10.27 -2.58
CA TRP A 136 -2.98 -11.65 -2.66
C TRP A 136 -2.90 -12.24 -1.26
N LYS A 137 -3.23 -13.52 -1.13
CA LYS A 137 -3.20 -14.28 0.13
C LYS A 137 -2.31 -15.51 -0.01
N SER A 138 -1.50 -15.77 1.00
CA SER A 138 -0.83 -17.05 1.24
C SER A 138 -1.37 -17.66 2.52
N GLU A 139 -1.43 -19.00 2.57
CA GLU A 139 -1.80 -19.79 3.77
C GLU A 139 -0.66 -20.75 4.17
N ASP A 140 0.52 -20.61 3.58
CA ASP A 140 1.69 -21.48 3.77
C ASP A 140 3.00 -20.70 3.92
N ALA A 141 2.91 -19.52 4.54
CA ALA A 141 4.04 -18.62 4.80
C ALA A 141 4.76 -18.14 3.53
N GLY A 142 4.00 -17.94 2.44
CA GLY A 142 4.48 -17.38 1.17
C GLY A 142 5.04 -18.42 0.20
N LYS A 143 4.80 -19.72 0.40
CA LYS A 143 5.20 -20.75 -0.58
C LYS A 143 4.28 -20.75 -1.80
N THR A 144 2.98 -20.54 -1.57
CA THR A 144 1.98 -20.37 -2.63
C THR A 144 1.09 -19.16 -2.36
N TRP A 145 0.52 -18.60 -3.43
CA TRP A 145 -0.31 -17.42 -3.36
C TRP A 145 -1.59 -17.57 -4.18
N GLN A 146 -2.66 -17.02 -3.66
CA GLN A 146 -3.95 -16.94 -4.33
C GLN A 146 -4.39 -15.49 -4.44
N PHE A 147 -5.01 -15.15 -5.57
CA PHE A 147 -5.62 -13.84 -5.73
C PHE A 147 -6.83 -13.70 -4.80
N ALA A 148 -6.80 -12.69 -3.94
CA ALA A 148 -7.78 -12.45 -2.89
C ALA A 148 -8.65 -11.19 -3.14
N GLY A 149 -8.83 -10.79 -4.39
CA GLY A 149 -9.81 -9.77 -4.79
C GLY A 149 -9.27 -8.35 -4.91
N LEU A 150 -10.19 -7.38 -5.01
CA LEU A 150 -9.95 -5.95 -5.24
C LEU A 150 -9.11 -5.63 -6.51
N PRO A 151 -9.44 -6.19 -7.70
CA PRO A 151 -8.62 -6.02 -8.92
C PRO A 151 -8.50 -4.58 -9.41
N LYS A 152 -9.38 -3.69 -8.98
CA LYS A 152 -9.39 -2.26 -9.38
C LYS A 152 -8.78 -1.34 -8.35
N SER A 153 -8.24 -1.86 -7.23
CA SER A 153 -7.69 -1.07 -6.13
C SER A 153 -6.49 -0.21 -6.52
N ARG A 154 -5.70 -0.64 -7.47
CA ARG A 154 -4.46 -0.03 -7.99
C ARG A 154 -3.37 0.21 -6.95
N HIS A 155 -3.70 0.82 -5.80
CA HIS A 155 -2.76 1.13 -4.74
C HIS A 155 -3.40 0.78 -3.39
N ILE A 156 -2.77 -0.15 -2.65
CA ILE A 156 -3.22 -0.61 -1.33
C ILE A 156 -2.12 -0.31 -0.31
N PRO A 157 -2.17 0.88 0.33
CA PRO A 157 -1.12 1.32 1.25
C PRO A 157 -1.13 0.62 2.61
N ARG A 158 -2.25 -0.01 3.00
CA ARG A 158 -2.31 -0.72 4.27
C ARG A 158 -3.29 -1.89 4.21
N ILE A 159 -2.86 -3.02 4.77
CA ILE A 159 -3.72 -4.16 5.11
C ILE A 159 -3.62 -4.40 6.61
N VAL A 160 -4.77 -4.65 7.24
CA VAL A 160 -4.87 -4.99 8.66
C VAL A 160 -5.69 -6.27 8.81
N ILE A 161 -5.18 -7.20 9.61
CA ILE A 161 -5.81 -8.50 9.88
C ILE A 161 -6.32 -8.51 11.32
N ASP A 162 -7.52 -9.02 11.54
CA ASP A 162 -8.05 -9.22 12.89
C ASP A 162 -7.11 -10.18 13.66
N PRO A 163 -6.64 -9.83 14.85
CA PRO A 163 -5.62 -10.61 15.57
C PRO A 163 -6.11 -11.99 16.03
N GLN A 164 -7.42 -12.22 16.06
CA GLN A 164 -8.04 -13.47 16.49
C GLN A 164 -8.54 -14.34 15.34
N ASN A 165 -8.83 -13.72 14.17
CA ASN A 165 -9.38 -14.41 13.01
C ASN A 165 -8.75 -13.94 11.70
N PRO A 166 -7.85 -14.70 11.08
CA PRO A 166 -7.15 -14.31 9.87
C PRO A 166 -8.05 -14.20 8.62
N GLU A 167 -9.30 -14.67 8.70
CA GLU A 167 -10.28 -14.50 7.63
C GLU A 167 -10.95 -13.11 7.63
N ILE A 168 -10.82 -12.36 8.74
CA ILE A 168 -11.28 -10.98 8.83
C ILE A 168 -10.11 -10.06 8.51
N VAL A 169 -10.19 -9.40 7.35
CA VAL A 169 -9.12 -8.54 6.84
C VAL A 169 -9.68 -7.23 6.31
N TYR A 170 -8.95 -6.17 6.52
CA TYR A 170 -9.28 -4.82 6.08
C TYR A 170 -8.19 -4.29 5.14
N ALA A 171 -8.58 -3.56 4.11
CA ALA A 171 -7.66 -2.95 3.15
C ALA A 171 -7.98 -1.47 2.96
N ALA A 172 -7.00 -0.62 3.18
CA ALA A 172 -7.04 0.77 2.75
C ALA A 172 -6.74 0.81 1.25
N VAL A 173 -7.62 1.42 0.46
CA VAL A 173 -7.51 1.53 -0.99
C VAL A 173 -7.42 2.99 -1.40
N LEU A 174 -6.25 3.40 -1.86
CA LEU A 174 -6.03 4.73 -2.42
C LEU A 174 -6.69 4.87 -3.80
N GLY A 175 -6.82 3.77 -4.54
CA GLY A 175 -7.48 3.74 -5.84
C GLY A 175 -6.64 4.35 -6.96
N ASN A 176 -7.31 4.78 -8.02
CA ASN A 176 -6.63 5.40 -9.16
C ASN A 176 -6.21 6.84 -8.81
N ILE A 177 -4.92 7.11 -8.71
CA ILE A 177 -4.38 8.42 -8.36
C ILE A 177 -4.44 9.44 -9.52
N TYR A 178 -4.69 8.99 -10.75
CA TYR A 178 -4.71 9.85 -11.93
C TYR A 178 -6.10 10.40 -12.27
N LYS A 179 -7.16 9.81 -11.71
CA LYS A 179 -8.54 10.25 -11.92
C LYS A 179 -9.45 9.85 -10.76
N PRO A 180 -10.58 10.54 -10.57
CA PRO A 180 -11.61 10.12 -9.63
C PRO A 180 -12.12 8.71 -9.93
N THR A 181 -12.39 7.91 -8.88
CA THR A 181 -12.94 6.55 -9.00
C THR A 181 -13.74 6.15 -7.78
N GLN A 182 -14.73 5.30 -8.00
CA GLN A 182 -15.54 4.71 -6.93
C GLN A 182 -14.81 3.57 -6.19
N ASP A 183 -13.64 3.14 -6.64
CA ASP A 183 -12.89 2.03 -6.04
C ASP A 183 -12.05 2.44 -4.81
N ARG A 184 -12.08 3.72 -4.42
CA ARG A 184 -11.38 4.28 -3.25
C ARG A 184 -12.09 3.97 -1.94
N GLY A 185 -11.35 3.96 -0.82
CA GLY A 185 -11.93 3.81 0.52
C GLY A 185 -11.35 2.66 1.33
N VAL A 186 -12.03 2.28 2.43
CA VAL A 186 -11.67 1.10 3.22
C VAL A 186 -12.60 -0.04 2.88
N TYR A 187 -12.03 -1.22 2.68
CA TYR A 187 -12.73 -2.46 2.40
C TYR A 187 -12.51 -3.47 3.52
N LYS A 188 -13.53 -4.29 3.76
CA LYS A 188 -13.49 -5.41 4.72
C LYS A 188 -13.88 -6.70 4.04
N SER A 189 -13.15 -7.75 4.31
CA SER A 189 -13.53 -9.14 4.05
C SER A 189 -13.72 -9.87 5.38
N ILE A 190 -14.64 -10.84 5.42
CA ILE A 190 -14.87 -11.74 6.55
C ILE A 190 -14.65 -13.20 6.17
N ASN A 191 -14.10 -13.44 4.99
CA ASN A 191 -13.90 -14.77 4.40
C ASN A 191 -12.58 -14.88 3.62
N GLY A 192 -11.53 -14.27 4.16
CA GLY A 192 -10.18 -14.41 3.63
C GLY A 192 -9.94 -13.74 2.28
N GLY A 193 -10.69 -12.70 1.97
CA GLY A 193 -10.55 -11.98 0.70
C GLY A 193 -11.37 -12.54 -0.45
N LYS A 194 -12.20 -13.58 -0.23
CA LYS A 194 -13.09 -14.15 -1.26
C LYS A 194 -14.15 -13.13 -1.70
N THR A 195 -14.65 -12.32 -0.74
CA THR A 195 -15.55 -11.20 -1.01
C THR A 195 -15.18 -9.99 -0.16
N TRP A 196 -15.47 -8.79 -0.68
CA TRP A 196 -15.15 -7.53 -0.04
C TRP A 196 -16.34 -6.60 0.00
N SER A 197 -16.58 -5.98 1.14
CA SER A 197 -17.53 -4.89 1.33
C SER A 197 -16.80 -3.58 1.54
N LYS A 198 -17.19 -2.53 0.85
CA LYS A 198 -16.67 -1.19 1.11
C LYS A 198 -17.35 -0.64 2.36
N ILE A 199 -16.57 -0.35 3.40
CA ILE A 199 -17.07 0.07 4.72
C ILE A 199 -16.81 1.54 5.03
N LEU A 200 -15.93 2.21 4.28
CA LEU A 200 -15.72 3.65 4.34
C LEU A 200 -15.48 4.18 2.92
N PHE A 201 -16.20 5.21 2.56
CA PHE A 201 -16.04 5.95 1.31
C PHE A 201 -16.25 7.43 1.59
N ALA A 202 -15.19 8.23 1.43
CA ALA A 202 -15.26 9.67 1.67
C ALA A 202 -15.68 10.42 0.40
N ASP A 203 -14.96 10.24 -0.70
CA ASP A 203 -15.15 10.96 -1.96
C ASP A 203 -14.48 10.21 -3.12
N PRO A 204 -14.96 10.34 -4.38
CA PRO A 204 -14.30 9.73 -5.54
C PRO A 204 -12.85 10.21 -5.78
N GLN A 205 -12.45 11.35 -5.24
CA GLN A 205 -11.10 11.90 -5.34
C GLN A 205 -10.24 11.59 -4.10
N ALA A 206 -10.84 11.09 -2.99
CA ALA A 206 -10.17 10.79 -1.73
C ALA A 206 -10.12 9.28 -1.48
N GLY A 207 -8.93 8.70 -1.42
CA GLY A 207 -8.71 7.28 -1.10
C GLY A 207 -8.18 7.08 0.31
N ALA A 208 -8.32 5.88 0.85
CA ALA A 208 -7.73 5.54 2.14
C ALA A 208 -6.21 5.31 1.98
N VAL A 209 -5.41 5.99 2.81
CA VAL A 209 -3.94 5.95 2.79
C VAL A 209 -3.34 5.35 4.06
N GLU A 210 -4.11 5.35 5.15
CA GLU A 210 -3.72 4.72 6.39
C GLU A 210 -4.90 3.99 7.01
N LEU A 211 -4.61 2.90 7.70
CA LEU A 211 -5.57 2.11 8.44
C LEU A 211 -4.87 1.42 9.60
N VAL A 212 -5.33 1.67 10.80
CA VAL A 212 -4.77 1.12 12.04
C VAL A 212 -5.88 0.49 12.85
N MET A 213 -5.63 -0.69 13.38
CA MET A 213 -6.47 -1.36 14.37
C MET A 213 -5.82 -1.19 15.75
N ASP A 214 -6.60 -0.84 16.74
CA ASP A 214 -6.15 -0.78 18.12
C ASP A 214 -5.72 -2.19 18.56
N PRO A 215 -4.46 -2.40 18.92
CA PRO A 215 -3.95 -3.72 19.32
C PRO A 215 -4.64 -4.34 20.53
N ASN A 216 -5.21 -3.51 21.42
CA ASN A 216 -5.87 -3.92 22.64
C ASN A 216 -7.38 -4.11 22.45
N ASN A 217 -7.97 -3.41 21.46
CA ASN A 217 -9.38 -3.49 21.17
C ASN A 217 -9.64 -3.51 19.64
N PRO A 218 -9.69 -4.69 19.02
CA PRO A 218 -9.88 -4.82 17.57
C PRO A 218 -11.22 -4.27 17.04
N ARG A 219 -12.11 -3.82 17.90
CA ARG A 219 -13.31 -3.09 17.50
C ARG A 219 -12.99 -1.67 17.04
N ASN A 220 -11.91 -1.10 17.58
CA ASN A 220 -11.48 0.26 17.26
C ASN A 220 -10.57 0.24 16.02
N LEU A 221 -10.97 0.99 15.02
CA LEU A 221 -10.21 1.23 13.80
C LEU A 221 -10.03 2.72 13.60
N TYR A 222 -8.87 3.12 13.12
CA TYR A 222 -8.57 4.47 12.66
C TYR A 222 -8.22 4.40 11.19
N ALA A 223 -8.77 5.28 10.37
CA ALA A 223 -8.46 5.36 8.95
C ALA A 223 -8.25 6.81 8.52
N ALA A 224 -7.27 7.03 7.66
CA ALA A 224 -7.08 8.34 7.02
C ALA A 224 -7.43 8.26 5.55
N THR A 225 -8.25 9.20 5.08
CA THR A 225 -8.52 9.42 3.67
C THR A 225 -7.76 10.63 3.16
N TRP A 226 -7.37 10.60 1.91
CA TRP A 226 -6.54 11.62 1.29
C TRP A 226 -7.05 11.94 -0.11
N ARG A 227 -7.41 13.20 -0.34
CA ARG A 227 -7.70 13.71 -1.67
C ARG A 227 -6.40 13.92 -2.41
N LEU A 228 -6.25 13.17 -3.49
CA LEU A 228 -5.04 13.13 -4.29
C LEU A 228 -5.39 13.04 -5.77
N GLN A 229 -4.71 13.88 -6.56
CA GLN A 229 -4.65 13.70 -8.01
C GLN A 229 -3.22 13.93 -8.51
N ARG A 230 -2.72 12.94 -9.26
CA ARG A 230 -1.41 12.99 -9.91
C ARG A 230 -1.56 13.11 -11.42
N THR A 231 -0.79 13.98 -12.03
CA THR A 231 -0.58 14.03 -13.47
C THR A 231 0.91 13.92 -13.79
N PRO A 232 1.35 13.75 -15.04
CA PRO A 232 2.79 13.73 -15.36
C PRO A 232 3.54 15.00 -14.95
N TYR A 233 2.86 16.12 -14.83
CA TYR A 233 3.44 17.45 -14.56
C TYR A 233 2.92 18.11 -13.29
N SER A 234 1.98 17.52 -12.56
CA SER A 234 1.42 18.11 -11.34
C SER A 234 1.05 17.08 -10.29
N LEU A 235 0.99 17.54 -9.06
CA LEU A 235 0.46 16.83 -7.91
C LEU A 235 -0.47 17.77 -7.16
N SER A 236 -1.73 17.38 -6.98
CA SER A 236 -2.67 18.04 -6.08
C SER A 236 -2.84 17.19 -4.85
N SER A 237 -2.51 17.74 -3.69
CA SER A 237 -2.63 17.11 -2.37
C SER A 237 -3.57 17.90 -1.49
N GLY A 238 -4.50 17.20 -0.85
CA GLY A 238 -5.42 17.78 0.11
C GLY A 238 -6.71 18.35 -0.49
N GLY A 239 -7.67 18.56 0.39
CA GLY A 239 -8.99 19.12 0.10
C GLY A 239 -10.12 18.28 0.65
N GLU A 240 -11.33 18.53 0.16
CA GLU A 240 -12.55 17.82 0.56
C GLU A 240 -12.38 16.30 0.44
N GLY A 241 -12.80 15.57 1.48
CA GLY A 241 -12.63 14.13 1.60
C GLY A 241 -11.29 13.69 2.22
N SER A 242 -10.30 14.60 2.43
CA SER A 242 -9.15 14.32 3.30
C SER A 242 -9.57 14.45 4.75
N ALA A 243 -9.54 13.35 5.49
CA ALA A 243 -10.03 13.32 6.87
C ALA A 243 -9.43 12.16 7.67
N LEU A 244 -9.53 12.26 9.00
CA LEU A 244 -9.24 11.18 9.94
C LEU A 244 -10.56 10.63 10.49
N TRP A 245 -10.71 9.31 10.43
CA TRP A 245 -11.93 8.58 10.79
C TRP A 245 -11.66 7.60 11.92
N LYS A 246 -12.65 7.38 12.78
CA LYS A 246 -12.66 6.35 13.82
C LYS A 246 -13.91 5.49 13.70
N SER A 247 -13.76 4.19 13.85
CA SER A 247 -14.82 3.21 14.07
C SER A 247 -14.62 2.54 15.43
N THR A 248 -15.71 2.24 16.15
CA THR A 248 -15.68 1.49 17.44
C THR A 248 -16.46 0.18 17.35
N ASP A 249 -16.85 -0.22 16.14
CA ASP A 249 -17.70 -1.38 15.87
C ASP A 249 -17.17 -2.27 14.73
N ARG A 250 -15.84 -2.37 14.61
CA ARG A 250 -15.17 -3.17 13.57
C ARG A 250 -15.45 -2.68 12.15
N GLY A 251 -15.62 -1.37 11.97
CA GLY A 251 -15.85 -0.73 10.69
C GLY A 251 -17.30 -0.76 10.21
N ALA A 252 -18.28 -1.11 11.05
CA ALA A 252 -19.69 -1.06 10.66
C ALA A 252 -20.16 0.41 10.52
N THR A 253 -19.69 1.29 11.39
CA THR A 253 -19.92 2.74 11.30
C THR A 253 -18.61 3.50 11.48
N TRP A 254 -18.54 4.71 10.90
CA TRP A 254 -17.39 5.57 10.96
C TRP A 254 -17.77 6.99 11.34
N LYS A 255 -17.00 7.59 12.23
CA LYS A 255 -17.12 8.99 12.65
C LYS A 255 -15.88 9.75 12.21
N GLU A 256 -16.05 10.90 11.60
CA GLU A 256 -14.94 11.81 11.33
C GLU A 256 -14.48 12.46 12.63
N ILE A 257 -13.19 12.28 12.96
CA ILE A 257 -12.57 12.83 14.16
C ILE A 257 -11.54 13.93 13.86
N SER A 258 -11.30 14.22 12.58
CA SER A 258 -10.50 15.38 12.17
C SER A 258 -11.19 16.73 12.40
N THR A 259 -12.49 16.72 12.68
CA THR A 259 -13.28 17.91 13.08
C THR A 259 -13.31 18.14 14.59
N HIS A 260 -12.74 17.22 15.37
CA HIS A 260 -12.75 17.32 16.83
C HIS A 260 -11.82 18.44 17.34
N LYS A 261 -12.15 18.95 18.52
CA LYS A 261 -11.44 20.06 19.15
C LYS A 261 -9.92 19.83 19.18
N GLY A 262 -9.17 20.82 18.70
CA GLY A 262 -7.71 20.85 18.77
C GLY A 262 -6.99 20.15 17.62
N PHE A 263 -7.72 19.52 16.67
CA PHE A 263 -7.13 19.03 15.43
C PHE A 263 -6.81 20.17 14.45
N ALA A 264 -6.05 19.88 13.40
CA ALA A 264 -5.68 20.85 12.36
C ALA A 264 -6.91 21.37 11.63
N GLU A 265 -7.11 22.66 11.62
CA GLU A 265 -8.17 23.35 10.88
C GLU A 265 -7.73 23.67 9.44
N GLY A 266 -8.70 23.88 8.54
CA GLY A 266 -8.47 24.24 7.14
C GLY A 266 -8.27 23.03 6.24
N THR A 267 -7.51 23.21 5.15
CA THR A 267 -7.30 22.17 4.15
C THR A 267 -6.37 21.07 4.67
N LEU A 268 -6.91 19.88 4.85
CA LEU A 268 -6.13 18.69 5.21
C LEU A 268 -5.57 18.02 3.95
N GLY A 269 -4.30 17.64 4.00
CA GLY A 269 -3.64 16.78 3.04
C GLY A 269 -3.59 15.32 3.50
N ILE A 270 -2.45 14.65 3.29
CA ILE A 270 -2.24 13.30 3.78
C ILE A 270 -2.09 13.28 5.31
N ILE A 271 -2.64 12.24 5.94
CA ILE A 271 -2.58 12.03 7.39
C ILE A 271 -2.05 10.61 7.65
N GLY A 272 -1.02 10.51 8.48
CA GLY A 272 -0.62 9.26 9.13
C GLY A 272 -1.22 9.19 10.53
N VAL A 273 -1.58 8.01 10.99
CA VAL A 273 -2.15 7.79 12.34
C VAL A 273 -1.60 6.52 12.96
N THR A 274 -1.43 6.54 14.27
CA THR A 274 -1.06 5.35 15.07
C THR A 274 -1.71 5.43 16.45
N VAL A 275 -1.95 4.27 17.06
CA VAL A 275 -2.44 4.12 18.43
C VAL A 275 -1.40 3.36 19.26
N SER A 276 -1.19 3.78 20.50
CA SER A 276 -0.26 3.09 21.40
C SER A 276 -0.76 1.69 21.71
N PRO A 277 0.09 0.66 21.57
CA PRO A 277 -0.27 -0.69 22.04
C PRO A 277 -0.30 -0.83 23.57
N LEU A 278 0.18 0.18 24.31
CA LEU A 278 0.19 0.21 25.77
C LEU A 278 -0.98 1.02 26.37
N ASP A 279 -1.61 1.90 25.53
CA ASP A 279 -2.72 2.74 25.95
C ASP A 279 -3.61 3.07 24.77
N SER A 280 -4.79 2.46 24.66
CA SER A 280 -5.76 2.66 23.58
C SER A 280 -6.29 4.10 23.47
N GLU A 281 -6.18 4.89 24.53
CA GLU A 281 -6.58 6.31 24.50
C GLU A 281 -5.48 7.22 23.92
N ARG A 282 -4.24 6.73 23.87
CA ARG A 282 -3.10 7.44 23.31
C ARG A 282 -3.00 7.23 21.80
N VAL A 283 -3.35 8.28 21.04
CA VAL A 283 -3.34 8.29 19.58
C VAL A 283 -2.50 9.45 19.07
N TRP A 284 -1.66 9.19 18.05
CA TRP A 284 -0.94 10.26 17.34
C TRP A 284 -1.40 10.33 15.89
N ALA A 285 -1.39 11.54 15.36
CA ALA A 285 -1.55 11.81 13.94
C ALA A 285 -0.47 12.78 13.46
N ILE A 286 0.12 12.48 12.29
CA ILE A 286 0.95 13.43 11.56
C ILE A 286 0.16 13.96 10.38
N VAL A 287 0.05 15.29 10.27
CA VAL A 287 -0.90 15.95 9.37
C VAL A 287 -0.18 16.87 8.40
N GLU A 288 -0.39 16.62 7.09
CA GLU A 288 -0.08 17.61 6.06
C GLU A 288 -1.13 18.72 6.07
N ASN A 289 -0.71 19.91 6.43
CA ASN A 289 -1.51 21.13 6.39
C ASN A 289 -0.56 22.31 6.22
N LYS A 290 -0.96 23.32 5.48
CA LYS A 290 -0.11 24.45 5.13
C LYS A 290 0.28 25.26 6.37
N GLU A 291 -0.67 25.53 7.25
CA GLU A 291 -0.51 26.46 8.39
C GLU A 291 -0.43 25.74 9.73
N LYS A 292 -1.21 24.68 9.89
CA LYS A 292 -1.37 23.91 11.13
C LYS A 292 -0.84 22.45 11.00
N GLY A 293 0.04 22.19 10.03
CA GLY A 293 0.65 20.87 9.88
C GLY A 293 1.60 20.55 11.03
N GLY A 294 1.66 19.26 11.42
CA GLY A 294 2.50 18.81 12.51
C GLY A 294 2.08 17.46 13.06
N VAL A 295 2.63 17.12 14.22
CA VAL A 295 2.24 15.96 15.01
C VAL A 295 1.19 16.38 16.04
N TYR A 296 0.08 15.68 16.03
CA TYR A 296 -1.04 15.83 16.95
C TYR A 296 -1.11 14.61 17.85
N ARG A 297 -1.45 14.81 19.12
CA ARG A 297 -1.68 13.75 20.10
C ARG A 297 -3.05 13.89 20.74
N SER A 298 -3.73 12.77 20.88
CA SER A 298 -4.92 12.59 21.70
C SER A 298 -4.59 11.68 22.87
N ASP A 299 -5.15 11.98 24.03
CA ASP A 299 -5.10 11.16 25.25
C ASP A 299 -6.49 10.67 25.64
N ASN A 300 -7.44 10.67 24.68
CA ASN A 300 -8.83 10.20 24.84
C ASN A 300 -9.37 9.57 23.55
N GLY A 301 -8.53 8.80 22.87
CA GLY A 301 -8.92 8.00 21.72
C GLY A 301 -9.38 8.83 20.50
N GLY A 302 -8.97 10.08 20.37
CA GLY A 302 -9.34 10.96 19.27
C GLY A 302 -10.55 11.87 19.55
N GLU A 303 -11.10 11.91 20.77
CA GLU A 303 -12.19 12.83 21.10
C GLU A 303 -11.73 14.30 21.20
N SER A 304 -10.46 14.51 21.50
CA SER A 304 -9.81 15.83 21.41
C SER A 304 -8.33 15.67 21.11
N TRP A 305 -7.73 16.73 20.55
CA TRP A 305 -6.38 16.72 20.06
C TRP A 305 -5.58 17.91 20.59
N LYS A 306 -4.27 17.71 20.64
CA LYS A 306 -3.29 18.78 20.91
C LYS A 306 -2.17 18.66 19.88
N GLN A 307 -1.84 19.74 19.19
CA GLN A 307 -0.62 19.82 18.42
C GLN A 307 0.57 19.80 19.39
N VAL A 308 1.40 18.78 19.29
CA VAL A 308 2.54 18.58 20.18
C VAL A 308 3.87 18.98 19.52
N ASN A 309 3.91 18.96 18.16
CA ASN A 309 5.09 19.37 17.41
C ASN A 309 4.66 19.89 16.02
N ASP A 310 5.27 21.01 15.58
CA ASP A 310 4.98 21.64 14.28
C ASP A 310 6.17 21.64 13.32
N SER A 311 7.26 20.94 13.68
CA SER A 311 8.49 20.90 12.89
C SER A 311 8.25 20.44 11.45
N ARG A 312 8.75 21.23 10.51
CA ARG A 312 8.71 20.88 9.08
C ARG A 312 9.63 19.70 8.74
N ALA A 313 10.64 19.42 9.55
CA ALA A 313 11.53 18.27 9.33
C ALA A 313 10.77 16.95 9.35
N LEU A 314 9.70 16.84 10.16
CA LEU A 314 8.87 15.65 10.29
C LEU A 314 7.90 15.42 9.13
N ARG A 315 7.65 16.44 8.29
CA ARG A 315 6.59 16.42 7.26
C ARG A 315 7.04 16.98 5.90
N GLN A 316 8.34 16.86 5.59
CA GLN A 316 8.86 17.22 4.28
C GLN A 316 8.32 16.26 3.23
N ARG A 317 7.99 16.75 2.01
CA ARG A 317 7.49 15.96 0.89
C ARG A 317 6.35 15.01 1.34
N ALA A 318 5.32 15.57 1.98
CA ALA A 318 4.26 14.82 2.64
C ALA A 318 3.64 13.70 1.77
N TRP A 319 3.46 13.96 0.48
CA TRP A 319 2.96 12.98 -0.51
C TRP A 319 3.84 11.74 -0.69
N TYR A 320 5.08 11.77 -0.22
CA TYR A 320 6.06 10.69 -0.36
C TYR A 320 6.26 9.92 0.95
N TYR A 321 6.10 10.60 2.07
CA TYR A 321 6.27 10.06 3.42
C TYR A 321 4.94 10.07 4.19
N THR A 322 4.93 10.69 5.36
CA THR A 322 3.78 10.87 6.27
C THR A 322 3.33 9.55 6.90
N LYS A 323 4.28 8.90 7.57
CA LYS A 323 4.04 7.71 8.38
C LYS A 323 4.47 7.98 9.82
N ILE A 324 3.68 7.47 10.77
CA ILE A 324 3.91 7.59 12.20
C ILE A 324 3.62 6.25 12.88
N TYR A 325 4.46 5.83 13.81
CA TYR A 325 4.39 4.53 14.48
C TYR A 325 4.61 4.70 15.96
N ALA A 326 3.69 4.19 16.80
CA ALA A 326 3.88 4.12 18.23
C ALA A 326 4.93 3.07 18.58
N ASP A 327 5.74 3.36 19.58
CA ASP A 327 6.63 2.39 20.17
C ASP A 327 5.81 1.27 20.85
N THR A 328 6.35 0.05 20.86
CA THR A 328 5.65 -1.11 21.38
C THR A 328 5.88 -1.36 22.86
N GLN A 329 6.88 -0.70 23.47
CA GLN A 329 7.28 -0.86 24.87
C GLN A 329 7.36 0.47 25.63
N ASP A 330 7.24 1.61 24.93
CA ASP A 330 7.21 2.94 25.55
C ASP A 330 5.91 3.67 25.17
N VAL A 331 5.08 3.99 26.18
CA VAL A 331 3.79 4.66 25.98
C VAL A 331 3.92 6.08 25.41
N ASP A 332 5.05 6.74 25.62
CA ASP A 332 5.40 8.04 25.08
C ASP A 332 6.32 7.97 23.85
N GLY A 333 6.73 6.76 23.48
CA GLY A 333 7.56 6.48 22.31
C GLY A 333 6.77 6.60 21.00
N VAL A 334 7.30 7.39 20.04
CA VAL A 334 6.70 7.51 18.70
C VAL A 334 7.75 7.81 17.63
N TYR A 335 7.63 7.15 16.50
CA TYR A 335 8.51 7.29 15.34
C TYR A 335 7.80 7.98 14.19
N VAL A 336 8.51 8.84 13.47
CA VAL A 336 8.04 9.50 12.23
C VAL A 336 9.01 9.19 11.11
N MET A 337 8.47 8.70 9.98
CA MET A 337 9.23 8.40 8.78
C MET A 337 9.32 9.63 7.87
N ASN A 338 10.53 9.93 7.42
CA ASN A 338 10.84 11.00 6.46
C ASN A 338 12.17 10.71 5.76
N VAL A 339 12.88 11.72 5.24
CA VAL A 339 14.25 11.59 4.69
C VAL A 339 15.18 10.90 5.69
N SER A 340 15.16 11.33 6.95
CA SER A 340 15.62 10.60 8.13
C SER A 340 14.39 10.05 8.85
N TYR A 341 14.51 9.01 9.66
CA TYR A 341 13.47 8.71 10.61
C TYR A 341 13.71 9.48 11.92
N HIS A 342 12.64 9.77 12.61
CA HIS A 342 12.69 10.57 13.82
C HIS A 342 12.04 9.79 14.95
N HIS A 343 12.63 9.86 16.15
CA HIS A 343 12.14 9.20 17.35
C HIS A 343 11.92 10.21 18.47
N SER A 344 10.80 10.10 19.14
CA SER A 344 10.41 10.84 20.34
C SER A 344 10.17 9.87 21.47
N THR A 345 10.59 10.23 22.69
CA THR A 345 10.33 9.53 23.96
C THR A 345 9.54 10.38 24.95
N ASP A 346 8.99 11.51 24.50
CA ASP A 346 8.25 12.46 25.34
C ASP A 346 6.81 12.74 24.83
N GLY A 347 6.26 11.77 24.12
CA GLY A 347 4.89 11.83 23.58
C GLY A 347 4.76 12.69 22.34
N GLY A 348 5.84 12.85 21.58
CA GLY A 348 5.86 13.59 20.32
C GLY A 348 6.15 15.08 20.46
N LYS A 349 6.61 15.55 21.61
CA LYS A 349 6.95 16.96 21.83
C LYS A 349 8.29 17.32 21.22
N THR A 350 9.29 16.46 21.41
CA THR A 350 10.62 16.60 20.79
C THR A 350 11.00 15.34 20.02
N PHE A 351 11.82 15.49 19.00
CA PHE A 351 12.26 14.39 18.16
C PHE A 351 13.77 14.46 17.92
N SER A 352 14.44 13.34 18.12
CA SER A 352 15.80 13.10 17.64
C SER A 352 15.75 12.55 16.22
N SER A 353 16.71 12.94 15.38
CA SER A 353 16.82 12.47 14.00
C SER A 353 17.82 11.31 13.91
N HIS A 354 17.41 10.23 13.29
CA HIS A 354 18.21 9.03 13.10
C HIS A 354 18.32 8.66 11.61
N ARG A 355 19.29 7.82 11.28
CA ARG A 355 19.52 7.31 9.92
C ARG A 355 19.68 5.80 9.94
N ALA A 356 18.98 5.13 9.04
CA ALA A 356 19.33 3.79 8.58
C ALA A 356 20.40 3.88 7.48
N PRO A 357 20.93 2.77 6.98
CA PRO A 357 21.98 2.78 5.93
C PRO A 357 21.62 3.52 4.64
N HIS A 358 20.31 3.68 4.35
CA HIS A 358 19.81 4.54 3.27
C HIS A 358 18.79 5.53 3.84
N GLY A 359 18.46 6.59 3.10
CA GLY A 359 17.44 7.56 3.46
C GLY A 359 16.11 7.33 2.73
N ASP A 360 15.18 8.25 2.95
CA ASP A 360 13.83 8.23 2.40
C ASP A 360 13.03 7.02 2.92
N HIS A 361 12.68 7.09 4.23
CA HIS A 361 12.01 6.00 4.93
C HIS A 361 10.49 6.00 4.69
N HIS A 362 9.93 4.80 4.41
CA HIS A 362 8.54 4.64 3.97
C HIS A 362 7.68 3.82 4.91
N ASP A 363 8.24 2.81 5.55
CA ASP A 363 7.51 1.92 6.44
C ASP A 363 8.41 1.45 7.58
N LEU A 364 7.79 1.13 8.74
CA LEU A 364 8.47 0.63 9.92
C LEU A 364 7.60 -0.42 10.59
N TRP A 365 8.20 -1.53 10.96
CA TRP A 365 7.63 -2.50 11.87
C TRP A 365 8.53 -2.66 13.08
N ILE A 366 7.93 -2.63 14.28
CA ILE A 366 8.58 -2.81 15.57
C ILE A 366 7.97 -4.05 16.22
N ALA A 367 8.81 -4.96 16.74
CA ALA A 367 8.30 -6.17 17.36
C ALA A 367 7.45 -5.84 18.60
N PRO A 368 6.25 -6.42 18.72
CA PRO A 368 5.37 -6.14 19.87
C PRO A 368 5.97 -6.53 21.22
N GLU A 369 6.80 -7.56 21.22
CA GLU A 369 7.44 -8.11 22.43
C GLU A 369 8.82 -7.51 22.74
N ASP A 370 9.43 -6.77 21.79
CA ASP A 370 10.80 -6.25 21.90
C ASP A 370 11.01 -5.08 20.94
N ASN A 371 10.94 -3.84 21.43
CA ASN A 371 11.10 -2.64 20.62
C ASN A 371 12.54 -2.43 20.08
N GLN A 372 13.51 -3.22 20.54
CA GLN A 372 14.86 -3.21 19.98
C GLN A 372 14.92 -3.89 18.63
N ARG A 373 13.96 -4.80 18.37
CA ARG A 373 13.87 -5.53 17.09
C ARG A 373 12.91 -4.83 16.14
N MET A 374 13.44 -4.34 15.04
CA MET A 374 12.66 -3.62 14.02
C MET A 374 13.15 -3.87 12.61
N ILE A 375 12.28 -3.62 11.65
CA ILE A 375 12.63 -3.53 10.23
C ILE A 375 12.10 -2.22 9.65
N ILE A 376 12.93 -1.53 8.88
CA ILE A 376 12.61 -0.29 8.19
C ILE A 376 12.71 -0.49 6.68
N GLY A 377 11.80 0.11 5.92
CA GLY A 377 11.83 0.16 4.46
C GLY A 377 12.12 1.56 3.98
N ASP A 378 13.02 1.69 3.00
CA ASP A 378 13.44 2.97 2.43
C ASP A 378 13.76 2.88 0.92
N ASP A 379 14.33 3.95 0.34
CA ASP A 379 14.72 3.96 -1.08
C ASP A 379 15.91 3.02 -1.41
N GLY A 380 16.58 2.46 -0.41
CA GLY A 380 17.68 1.51 -0.56
C GLY A 380 17.31 0.07 -0.24
N GLY A 381 16.08 -0.22 0.17
CA GLY A 381 15.64 -1.58 0.48
C GLY A 381 15.00 -1.71 1.85
N ALA A 382 15.22 -2.84 2.52
CA ALA A 382 14.77 -3.09 3.87
C ALA A 382 15.95 -3.43 4.77
N GLN A 383 16.04 -2.80 5.93
CA GLN A 383 17.10 -3.03 6.90
C GLN A 383 16.53 -3.43 8.26
N ILE A 384 17.21 -4.34 8.94
CA ILE A 384 16.80 -4.93 10.22
C ILE A 384 17.74 -4.46 11.31
N SER A 385 17.18 -4.05 12.43
CA SER A 385 17.90 -3.73 13.67
C SER A 385 17.45 -4.65 14.81
N TYR A 386 18.38 -4.92 15.72
CA TYR A 386 18.16 -5.66 16.96
C TYR A 386 18.60 -4.88 18.23
N ASP A 387 18.89 -3.60 18.04
CA ASP A 387 19.39 -2.69 19.09
C ASP A 387 18.69 -1.30 19.03
N GLY A 388 17.41 -1.30 18.64
CA GLY A 388 16.61 -0.08 18.63
C GLY A 388 17.00 0.94 17.55
N GLY A 389 17.73 0.49 16.51
CA GLY A 389 18.18 1.35 15.43
C GLY A 389 19.57 1.93 15.61
N GLU A 390 20.35 1.48 16.60
CA GLU A 390 21.76 1.85 16.75
C GLU A 390 22.60 1.26 15.63
N SER A 391 22.30 0.02 15.22
CA SER A 391 22.90 -0.62 14.05
C SER A 391 21.86 -1.31 13.16
N TRP A 392 22.19 -1.49 11.89
CA TRP A 392 21.31 -2.02 10.87
C TRP A 392 22.01 -3.05 9.98
N SER A 393 21.23 -4.00 9.46
CA SER A 393 21.69 -4.93 8.43
C SER A 393 22.03 -4.19 7.12
N THR A 394 22.79 -4.87 6.25
CA THR A 394 23.14 -4.34 4.93
C THR A 394 21.94 -4.37 3.96
N TYR A 395 21.96 -3.48 2.97
CA TYR A 395 21.05 -3.52 1.81
C TYR A 395 21.78 -3.94 0.52
N HIS A 396 23.06 -4.36 0.60
CA HIS A 396 23.86 -4.80 -0.53
C HIS A 396 23.69 -6.30 -0.86
N ASN A 397 22.64 -6.93 -0.33
CA ASN A 397 22.28 -8.33 -0.56
C ASN A 397 20.84 -8.49 -1.07
N GLN A 398 20.24 -7.40 -1.55
CA GLN A 398 18.85 -7.35 -2.04
C GLN A 398 18.89 -6.99 -3.53
N PRO A 399 18.57 -7.91 -4.45
CA PRO A 399 18.66 -7.64 -5.89
C PRO A 399 17.42 -6.91 -6.40
N THR A 400 17.10 -5.75 -5.83
CA THR A 400 15.91 -4.95 -6.14
C THR A 400 16.24 -3.54 -6.61
N ALA A 401 17.48 -3.29 -7.03
CA ALA A 401 17.92 -1.98 -7.50
C ALA A 401 17.05 -1.45 -8.64
N GLN A 402 16.76 -0.17 -8.60
CA GLN A 402 16.08 0.52 -9.70
C GLN A 402 17.12 0.97 -10.74
N PHE A 403 17.05 0.39 -11.94
CA PHE A 403 17.90 0.80 -13.06
C PHE A 403 17.29 1.99 -13.79
N TYR A 404 18.07 3.04 -13.97
CA TYR A 404 17.71 4.17 -14.80
C TYR A 404 18.16 3.98 -16.24
N ARG A 405 19.34 3.40 -16.44
CA ARG A 405 19.93 3.10 -17.74
C ARG A 405 20.87 1.91 -17.62
N VAL A 406 20.99 1.14 -18.69
CA VAL A 406 21.95 0.04 -18.82
C VAL A 406 22.68 0.23 -20.15
N THR A 407 24.01 0.18 -20.13
CA THR A 407 24.87 0.21 -21.31
C THR A 407 25.86 -0.93 -21.23
N THR A 408 26.20 -1.49 -22.38
CA THR A 408 27.21 -2.54 -22.48
C THR A 408 28.28 -2.11 -23.48
N ASP A 409 29.54 -2.55 -23.30
CA ASP A 409 30.58 -2.44 -24.31
C ASP A 409 30.56 -3.66 -25.25
N ASN A 410 31.40 -3.63 -26.26
CA ASN A 410 31.58 -4.73 -27.25
C ASN A 410 32.80 -5.61 -26.92
N ALA A 411 33.36 -5.52 -25.73
CA ALA A 411 34.50 -6.34 -25.32
C ALA A 411 34.08 -7.80 -25.05
N PHE A 412 35.06 -8.70 -25.02
CA PHE A 412 34.87 -10.07 -24.54
C PHE A 412 35.88 -10.37 -23.43
N PRO A 413 35.42 -10.63 -22.18
CA PRO A 413 34.05 -10.53 -21.70
C PRO A 413 33.57 -9.08 -21.72
N TYR A 414 32.28 -8.87 -22.01
CA TYR A 414 31.64 -7.54 -22.01
C TYR A 414 31.52 -6.96 -20.59
N ARG A 415 31.49 -5.62 -20.52
CA ARG A 415 31.21 -4.87 -19.28
C ARG A 415 29.83 -4.23 -19.35
N ILE A 416 29.24 -4.06 -18.21
CA ILE A 416 27.93 -3.41 -18.03
C ILE A 416 28.13 -2.16 -17.19
#